data_3fd84f54bb74910782be8267cda3cead
#
_entry.id   3fd84f54bb74910782be8267cda3cead
#
_cell.length_a   1.000
_cell.length_b   1.000
_cell.length_c   1.000
_cell.angle_alpha   90.00
_cell.angle_beta   90.00
_cell.angle_gamma   90.00
#
_symmetry.space_group_name_H-M   'P 1'
#
loop_
_entity.id
_entity.type
_entity.pdbx_description
1 polymer ?
#
loop_
_entity_poly.entity_id
_entity_poly.type
_entity_poly.pdbx_seq_one_letter_code
_entity_poly.pdbx_strand_id
1 'polypeptide(L)'
;MKRTFDINLVEGHLLISDNGNTILVDTGSPMTVHKERKLNFLGREFNTHSSILGNTVGDLSKLAGIEFSTLMGMDILSQYRVVFDYENRKMTFLTEEETGMEGTVYPIADITGVKALSMEINGQPLMMAIDTGAPLSYVDRMVTDDFEPIGEREDFHPMAGRYTTPVFELEAEFGGKRFTGTYGNLPTLMGMSLKLGGLDGVVGYDFFKSFKVMFDFRNGMLVIG
;
A
#
# COMPACT_ATOMS: atom_id res chain seq x y z
N MET A 1 -22.71 5.82 4.52
CA MET A 1 -21.97 7.10 4.61
C MET A 1 -20.85 7.11 3.59
N LYS A 2 -20.70 8.21 2.85
CA LYS A 2 -19.61 8.45 1.89
C LYS A 2 -18.79 9.66 2.36
N ARG A 3 -17.48 9.51 2.47
CA ARG A 3 -16.57 10.60 2.82
C ARG A 3 -15.35 10.59 1.91
N THR A 4 -15.05 11.73 1.32
CA THR A 4 -13.90 11.92 0.42
C THR A 4 -12.88 12.85 1.07
N PHE A 5 -11.61 12.47 0.99
CA PHE A 5 -10.45 13.22 1.45
C PHE A 5 -9.59 13.61 0.25
N ASP A 6 -8.90 14.74 0.38
CA ASP A 6 -7.81 15.09 -0.52
C ASP A 6 -6.59 14.23 -0.19
N ILE A 7 -5.95 13.65 -1.22
CA ILE A 7 -4.69 12.95 -1.09
C ILE A 7 -3.55 13.97 -1.20
N ASN A 8 -2.68 13.97 -0.20
CA ASN A 8 -1.38 14.58 -0.28
C ASN A 8 -0.32 13.49 -0.51
N LEU A 9 0.34 13.50 -1.67
CA LEU A 9 1.42 12.56 -1.98
C LEU A 9 2.77 13.22 -1.63
N VAL A 10 3.47 12.62 -0.69
CA VAL A 10 4.81 13.06 -0.27
C VAL A 10 5.77 11.90 -0.47
N GLU A 11 6.77 12.06 -1.33
CA GLU A 11 7.77 11.03 -1.66
C GLU A 11 7.14 9.68 -2.11
N GLY A 12 5.93 9.71 -2.69
CA GLY A 12 5.16 8.52 -3.09
C GLY A 12 4.24 7.96 -2.01
N HIS A 13 4.33 8.42 -0.78
CA HIS A 13 3.44 8.01 0.32
C HIS A 13 2.10 8.75 0.27
N LEU A 14 1.02 8.03 0.53
CA LEU A 14 -0.33 8.56 0.58
C LEU A 14 -0.69 9.09 1.96
N LEU A 15 -0.93 10.39 2.06
CA LEU A 15 -1.40 11.03 3.28
C LEU A 15 -2.79 11.64 3.07
N ILE A 16 -3.61 11.57 4.11
CA ILE A 16 -4.87 12.30 4.23
C ILE A 16 -4.90 13.08 5.54
N SER A 17 -5.77 14.06 5.65
CA SER A 17 -5.97 14.84 6.90
C SER A 17 -7.38 14.67 7.40
N ASP A 18 -7.54 14.34 8.68
CA ASP A 18 -8.84 14.27 9.37
C ASP A 18 -8.69 14.72 10.83
N ASN A 19 -9.57 15.66 11.26
CA ASN A 19 -9.65 16.15 12.64
C ASN A 19 -8.28 16.56 13.23
N GLY A 20 -7.43 17.23 12.44
CA GLY A 20 -6.10 17.67 12.88
C GLY A 20 -5.03 16.58 12.90
N ASN A 21 -5.36 15.35 12.49
CA ASN A 21 -4.39 14.28 12.29
C ASN A 21 -3.94 14.25 10.83
N THR A 22 -2.62 14.11 10.62
CA THR A 22 -2.04 13.70 9.34
C THR A 22 -1.90 12.18 9.37
N ILE A 23 -2.56 11.50 8.46
CA ILE A 23 -2.71 10.05 8.45
C ILE A 23 -1.96 9.49 7.22
N LEU A 24 -0.93 8.69 7.46
CA LEU A 24 -0.33 7.84 6.45
C LEU A 24 -1.24 6.62 6.26
N VAL A 25 -1.71 6.39 5.05
CA VAL A 25 -2.57 5.24 4.71
C VAL A 25 -1.71 4.10 4.20
N ASP A 26 -1.75 2.97 4.89
CA ASP A 26 -0.82 1.86 4.69
C ASP A 26 -1.57 0.51 4.68
N THR A 27 -1.85 0.00 3.47
CA THR A 27 -2.48 -1.32 3.28
C THR A 27 -1.52 -2.49 3.53
N GLY A 28 -0.21 -2.23 3.59
CA GLY A 28 0.82 -3.19 4.00
C GLY A 28 0.89 -3.39 5.51
N SER A 29 0.35 -2.44 6.30
CA SER A 29 0.32 -2.55 7.74
C SER A 29 -0.94 -3.26 8.24
N PRO A 30 -0.82 -4.33 9.06
CA PRO A 30 -1.99 -5.01 9.60
C PRO A 30 -2.74 -4.21 10.66
N MET A 31 -2.09 -3.22 11.28
CA MET A 31 -2.62 -2.48 12.42
C MET A 31 -2.35 -0.97 12.32
N THR A 32 -3.27 -0.20 12.90
CA THR A 32 -3.15 1.25 13.02
C THR A 32 -2.29 1.62 14.22
N VAL A 33 -1.29 2.48 13.97
CA VAL A 33 -0.41 3.04 15.00
C VAL A 33 -0.72 4.52 15.18
N HIS A 34 -1.04 4.91 16.41
CA HIS A 34 -1.37 6.29 16.76
C HIS A 34 -0.75 6.65 18.12
N LYS A 35 -0.49 7.94 18.35
CA LYS A 35 0.06 8.42 19.64
C LYS A 35 -0.85 8.10 20.83
N GLU A 36 -2.17 8.11 20.62
CA GLU A 36 -3.17 7.77 21.62
C GLU A 36 -3.73 6.37 21.34
N ARG A 37 -4.30 5.71 22.37
CA ARG A 37 -4.87 4.37 22.24
C ARG A 37 -6.20 4.34 21.48
N LYS A 38 -6.72 5.50 21.11
CA LYS A 38 -8.00 5.67 20.43
C LYS A 38 -7.87 6.72 19.33
N LEU A 39 -8.50 6.41 18.20
CA LEU A 39 -8.62 7.31 17.06
C LEU A 39 -10.10 7.49 16.72
N ASN A 40 -10.55 8.74 16.65
CA ASN A 40 -11.85 9.04 16.06
C ASN A 40 -11.70 9.26 14.56
N PHE A 41 -12.29 8.36 13.78
CA PHE A 41 -12.26 8.44 12.32
C PHE A 41 -13.65 8.21 11.74
N LEU A 42 -14.11 9.09 10.88
CA LEU A 42 -15.46 9.05 10.26
C LEU A 42 -16.61 8.89 11.28
N GLY A 43 -16.49 9.55 12.43
CA GLY A 43 -17.51 9.53 13.51
C GLY A 43 -17.55 8.21 14.30
N ARG A 44 -16.56 7.34 14.16
CA ARG A 44 -16.39 6.11 14.93
C ARG A 44 -15.10 6.17 15.73
N GLU A 45 -15.11 5.59 16.92
CA GLU A 45 -13.92 5.42 17.75
C GLU A 45 -13.31 4.05 17.48
N PHE A 46 -12.00 4.03 17.18
CA PHE A 46 -11.20 2.82 16.96
C PHE A 46 -10.13 2.71 18.03
N ASN A 47 -9.91 1.49 18.53
CA ASN A 47 -8.73 1.20 19.32
C ASN A 47 -7.52 1.15 18.40
N THR A 48 -6.41 1.70 18.86
CA THR A 48 -5.16 1.79 18.11
C THR A 48 -4.00 1.23 18.91
N HIS A 49 -2.91 0.97 18.24
CA HIS A 49 -1.66 0.51 18.85
C HIS A 49 -0.71 1.70 19.06
N SER A 50 0.08 1.66 20.14
CA SER A 50 1.10 2.68 20.39
C SER A 50 2.37 2.47 19.57
N SER A 51 2.58 1.26 19.06
CA SER A 51 3.77 0.90 18.26
C SER A 51 3.51 -0.36 17.44
N ILE A 52 4.29 -0.52 16.36
CA ILE A 52 4.40 -1.74 15.57
C ILE A 52 5.89 -2.13 15.46
N LEU A 53 6.22 -3.39 15.70
CA LEU A 53 7.59 -3.90 15.68
C LEU A 53 8.56 -3.05 16.53
N GLY A 54 8.06 -2.52 17.67
CA GLY A 54 8.82 -1.66 18.58
C GLY A 54 8.90 -0.18 18.18
N ASN A 55 8.42 0.20 16.99
CA ASN A 55 8.44 1.58 16.52
C ASN A 55 7.13 2.29 16.83
N THR A 56 7.20 3.45 17.50
CA THR A 56 6.06 4.35 17.67
C THR A 56 5.75 5.09 16.37
N VAL A 57 4.59 5.77 16.28
CA VAL A 57 4.26 6.62 15.12
C VAL A 57 5.32 7.69 14.87
N GLY A 58 5.92 8.24 15.94
CA GLY A 58 7.00 9.21 15.82
C GLY A 58 8.31 8.62 15.27
N ASP A 59 8.60 7.35 15.59
CA ASP A 59 9.76 6.65 15.05
C ASP A 59 9.54 6.32 13.56
N LEU A 60 8.34 5.86 13.21
CA LEU A 60 7.96 5.60 11.80
C LEU A 60 8.01 6.87 10.95
N SER A 61 7.51 8.00 11.48
CA SER A 61 7.58 9.31 10.81
C SER A 61 9.02 9.74 10.54
N LYS A 62 9.92 9.56 11.52
CA LYS A 62 11.37 9.84 11.33
C LYS A 62 12.03 8.91 10.33
N LEU A 63 11.69 7.62 10.36
CA LEU A 63 12.21 6.63 9.40
C LEU A 63 11.78 6.96 7.98
N ALA A 64 10.50 7.28 7.78
CA ALA A 64 9.94 7.66 6.49
C ALA A 64 10.46 9.03 6.00
N GLY A 65 10.94 9.90 6.90
CA GLY A 65 11.32 11.26 6.55
C GLY A 65 10.16 12.20 6.26
N ILE A 66 8.93 11.79 6.63
CA ILE A 66 7.69 12.55 6.42
C ILE A 66 6.92 12.68 7.73
N GLU A 67 6.21 13.81 7.91
CA GLU A 67 5.45 14.03 9.13
C GLU A 67 4.05 13.45 9.04
N PHE A 68 3.72 12.53 9.96
CA PHE A 68 2.38 12.03 10.20
C PHE A 68 2.17 11.70 11.68
N SER A 69 0.92 11.78 12.12
CA SER A 69 0.51 11.50 13.51
C SER A 69 -0.19 10.15 13.67
N THR A 70 -0.52 9.51 12.56
CA THR A 70 -1.20 8.21 12.49
C THR A 70 -0.71 7.44 11.28
N LEU A 71 -0.37 6.17 11.47
CA LEU A 71 -0.27 5.18 10.40
C LEU A 71 -1.58 4.37 10.46
N MET A 72 -2.42 4.47 9.43
CA MET A 72 -3.69 3.77 9.34
C MET A 72 -3.51 2.45 8.60
N GLY A 73 -3.70 1.34 9.30
CA GLY A 73 -3.55 -0.01 8.79
C GLY A 73 -4.87 -0.70 8.42
N MET A 74 -4.76 -1.98 8.10
CA MET A 74 -5.86 -2.82 7.62
C MET A 74 -6.96 -3.07 8.65
N ASP A 75 -6.67 -2.95 9.94
CA ASP A 75 -7.66 -3.04 11.03
C ASP A 75 -8.77 -1.98 10.92
N ILE A 76 -8.44 -0.79 10.40
CA ILE A 76 -9.41 0.28 10.09
C ILE A 76 -9.83 0.23 8.62
N LEU A 77 -8.89 0.15 7.68
CA LEU A 77 -9.17 0.19 6.25
C LEU A 77 -10.17 -0.89 5.80
N SER A 78 -10.06 -2.09 6.35
CA SER A 78 -10.97 -3.21 6.02
C SER A 78 -12.42 -3.03 6.53
N GLN A 79 -12.68 -2.02 7.35
CA GLN A 79 -14.05 -1.70 7.79
C GLN A 79 -14.86 -0.96 6.72
N TYR A 80 -14.22 -0.54 5.62
CA TYR A 80 -14.80 0.27 4.56
C TYR A 80 -14.48 -0.33 3.19
N ARG A 81 -15.28 0.04 2.19
CA ARG A 81 -14.84 0.03 0.80
C ARG A 81 -14.10 1.33 0.54
N VAL A 82 -12.92 1.25 -0.03
CA VAL A 82 -12.02 2.41 -0.18
C VAL A 82 -11.70 2.61 -1.65
N VAL A 83 -12.01 3.80 -2.17
CA VAL A 83 -11.64 4.20 -3.52
C VAL A 83 -10.36 5.02 -3.47
N PHE A 84 -9.34 4.60 -4.19
CA PHE A 84 -8.10 5.32 -4.42
C PHE A 84 -8.12 5.91 -5.84
N ASP A 85 -8.07 7.22 -5.93
CA ASP A 85 -8.05 7.99 -7.18
C ASP A 85 -6.85 8.95 -7.14
N TYR A 86 -5.68 8.39 -7.46
CA TYR A 86 -4.41 9.13 -7.42
C TYR A 86 -4.35 10.23 -8.48
N GLU A 87 -4.98 10.04 -9.62
CA GLU A 87 -5.05 11.03 -10.69
C GLU A 87 -5.75 12.30 -10.23
N ASN A 88 -6.92 12.16 -9.58
CA ASN A 88 -7.70 13.28 -9.06
C ASN A 88 -7.33 13.66 -7.63
N ARG A 89 -6.32 13.01 -7.04
CA ARG A 89 -5.90 13.25 -5.64
C ARG A 89 -7.05 13.11 -4.65
N LYS A 90 -7.86 12.05 -4.80
CA LYS A 90 -9.02 11.77 -3.92
C LYS A 90 -8.97 10.35 -3.36
N MET A 91 -9.26 10.24 -2.09
CA MET A 91 -9.52 8.97 -1.42
C MET A 91 -10.93 8.98 -0.83
N THR A 92 -11.75 7.98 -1.15
CA THR A 92 -13.13 7.95 -0.69
C THR A 92 -13.40 6.69 0.11
N PHE A 93 -13.92 6.87 1.31
CA PHE A 93 -14.43 5.79 2.17
C PHE A 93 -15.94 5.65 1.98
N LEU A 94 -16.39 4.43 1.79
CA LEU A 94 -17.79 4.06 1.60
C LEU A 94 -18.19 3.02 2.64
N THR A 95 -19.38 3.20 3.26
CA THR A 95 -20.01 2.12 4.03
C THR A 95 -20.74 1.14 3.10
N GLU A 96 -21.19 -0.01 3.62
CA GLU A 96 -21.86 -1.05 2.83
C GLU A 96 -23.12 -0.57 2.09
N GLU A 97 -23.82 0.43 2.65
CA GLU A 97 -25.07 0.97 2.09
C GLU A 97 -24.86 1.87 0.86
N GLU A 98 -23.63 2.31 0.62
CA GLU A 98 -23.35 3.24 -0.49
C GLU A 98 -23.12 2.49 -1.79
N THR A 99 -23.50 3.10 -2.91
CA THR A 99 -23.15 2.58 -4.23
C THR A 99 -21.64 2.60 -4.42
N GLY A 100 -21.07 1.47 -4.79
CA GLY A 100 -19.64 1.35 -5.07
C GLY A 100 -19.24 2.00 -6.40
N MET A 101 -17.97 1.84 -6.75
CA MET A 101 -17.46 2.23 -8.05
C MET A 101 -17.88 1.18 -9.10
N GLU A 102 -18.35 1.63 -10.26
CA GLU A 102 -18.58 0.78 -11.42
C GLU A 102 -17.24 0.41 -12.08
N GLY A 103 -17.12 -0.80 -12.58
CA GLY A 103 -15.91 -1.25 -13.25
C GLY A 103 -15.76 -2.76 -13.30
N THR A 104 -14.59 -3.23 -13.69
CA THR A 104 -14.26 -4.66 -13.74
C THR A 104 -13.81 -5.14 -12.37
N VAL A 105 -14.38 -6.26 -11.92
CA VAL A 105 -14.11 -6.85 -10.60
C VAL A 105 -13.03 -7.91 -10.70
N TYR A 106 -12.04 -7.83 -9.81
CA TYR A 106 -10.95 -8.81 -9.66
C TYR A 106 -10.90 -9.35 -8.23
N PRO A 107 -10.53 -10.60 -8.04
CA PRO A 107 -10.33 -11.15 -6.69
C PRO A 107 -9.06 -10.61 -6.05
N ILE A 108 -9.11 -10.40 -4.73
CA ILE A 108 -7.95 -10.16 -3.87
C ILE A 108 -7.73 -11.41 -3.03
N ALA A 109 -6.52 -11.94 -3.04
CA ALA A 109 -6.11 -13.00 -2.13
C ALA A 109 -5.86 -12.44 -0.72
N ASP A 110 -6.12 -13.28 0.29
CA ASP A 110 -5.67 -13.04 1.67
C ASP A 110 -4.62 -14.11 1.99
N ILE A 111 -3.36 -13.68 2.05
CA ILE A 111 -2.23 -14.57 2.30
C ILE A 111 -1.68 -14.25 3.69
N THR A 112 -2.05 -15.04 4.67
CA THR A 112 -1.66 -14.86 6.08
C THR A 112 -1.95 -13.46 6.64
N GLY A 113 -3.09 -12.85 6.22
CA GLY A 113 -3.50 -11.51 6.61
C GLY A 113 -2.99 -10.38 5.71
N VAL A 114 -2.10 -10.69 4.75
CA VAL A 114 -1.63 -9.73 3.74
C VAL A 114 -2.55 -9.81 2.51
N LYS A 115 -3.06 -8.68 2.08
CA LYS A 115 -3.86 -8.59 0.86
C LYS A 115 -2.97 -8.57 -0.36
N ALA A 116 -3.27 -9.43 -1.33
CA ALA A 116 -2.45 -9.60 -2.51
C ALA A 116 -3.29 -9.74 -3.78
N LEU A 117 -2.69 -9.43 -4.91
CA LEU A 117 -3.26 -9.62 -6.24
C LEU A 117 -2.25 -10.32 -7.16
N SER A 118 -2.76 -11.08 -8.14
CA SER A 118 -1.93 -11.65 -9.19
C SER A 118 -1.86 -10.67 -10.35
N MET A 119 -0.64 -10.35 -10.80
CA MET A 119 -0.38 -9.51 -11.96
C MET A 119 0.83 -10.03 -12.73
N GLU A 120 1.00 -9.61 -13.98
CA GLU A 120 2.19 -9.94 -14.76
C GLU A 120 3.21 -8.81 -14.64
N ILE A 121 4.48 -9.19 -14.43
CA ILE A 121 5.64 -8.28 -14.50
C ILE A 121 6.64 -8.90 -15.47
N ASN A 122 6.95 -8.19 -16.55
CA ASN A 122 7.76 -8.69 -17.67
C ASN A 122 7.28 -10.05 -18.19
N GLY A 123 5.95 -10.23 -18.29
CA GLY A 123 5.32 -11.48 -18.77
C GLY A 123 5.35 -12.63 -17.76
N GLN A 124 5.82 -12.42 -16.53
CA GLN A 124 5.80 -13.41 -15.47
C GLN A 124 4.62 -13.17 -14.53
N PRO A 125 3.73 -14.14 -14.30
CA PRO A 125 2.66 -14.00 -13.32
C PRO A 125 3.24 -14.04 -11.89
N LEU A 126 3.00 -12.99 -11.12
CA LEU A 126 3.50 -12.84 -9.75
C LEU A 126 2.34 -12.53 -8.79
N MET A 127 2.45 -13.04 -7.56
CA MET A 127 1.54 -12.73 -6.45
C MET A 127 2.13 -11.57 -5.64
N MET A 128 1.53 -10.39 -5.76
CA MET A 128 2.05 -9.14 -5.22
C MET A 128 1.23 -8.67 -4.02
N ALA A 129 1.88 -8.43 -2.89
CA ALA A 129 1.25 -7.76 -1.76
C ALA A 129 0.83 -6.33 -2.15
N ILE A 130 -0.34 -5.89 -1.70
CA ILE A 130 -0.88 -4.55 -1.99
C ILE A 130 -0.46 -3.61 -0.87
N ASP A 131 0.35 -2.60 -1.18
CA ASP A 131 0.90 -1.69 -0.18
C ASP A 131 0.86 -0.22 -0.62
N THR A 132 -0.11 0.55 -0.07
CA THR A 132 -0.20 2.00 -0.30
C THR A 132 0.85 2.79 0.50
N GLY A 133 1.48 2.17 1.48
CA GLY A 133 2.61 2.72 2.23
C GLY A 133 3.93 2.63 1.47
N ALA A 134 4.01 1.78 0.44
CA ALA A 134 5.22 1.59 -0.36
C ALA A 134 5.34 2.64 -1.49
N PRO A 135 6.33 3.54 -1.44
CA PRO A 135 6.57 4.53 -2.49
C PRO A 135 7.21 3.90 -3.74
N LEU A 136 7.68 2.68 -3.63
CA LEU A 136 8.31 1.87 -4.66
C LEU A 136 7.69 0.47 -4.65
N SER A 137 7.52 -0.13 -5.82
CA SER A 137 7.19 -1.55 -5.92
C SER A 137 8.44 -2.41 -5.74
N TYR A 138 8.29 -3.66 -5.29
CA TYR A 138 9.43 -4.56 -5.04
C TYR A 138 9.18 -5.93 -5.62
N VAL A 139 10.22 -6.50 -6.21
CA VAL A 139 10.24 -7.86 -6.74
C VAL A 139 11.48 -8.61 -6.27
N ASP A 140 11.46 -9.94 -6.42
CA ASP A 140 12.65 -10.76 -6.20
C ASP A 140 13.74 -10.40 -7.22
N ARG A 141 15.01 -10.49 -6.82
CA ARG A 141 16.17 -10.24 -7.70
C ARG A 141 16.14 -11.06 -8.98
N MET A 142 15.64 -12.28 -8.94
CA MET A 142 15.51 -13.14 -10.13
C MET A 142 14.65 -12.48 -11.24
N VAL A 143 13.74 -11.58 -10.90
CA VAL A 143 12.93 -10.85 -11.88
C VAL A 143 13.72 -9.72 -12.55
N THR A 144 14.77 -9.23 -11.89
CA THR A 144 15.58 -8.07 -12.32
C THR A 144 16.98 -8.44 -12.80
N ASP A 145 17.40 -9.70 -12.69
CA ASP A 145 18.78 -10.15 -13.01
C ASP A 145 19.21 -9.84 -14.45
N ASP A 146 18.26 -9.81 -15.40
CA ASP A 146 18.53 -9.54 -16.82
C ASP A 146 18.39 -8.04 -17.17
N PHE A 147 18.17 -7.16 -16.20
CA PHE A 147 17.94 -5.73 -16.43
C PHE A 147 19.05 -4.87 -15.81
N GLU A 148 19.41 -3.82 -16.51
CA GLU A 148 20.30 -2.80 -15.97
C GLU A 148 19.51 -1.85 -15.04
N PRO A 149 19.99 -1.54 -13.84
CA PRO A 149 19.34 -0.59 -12.96
C PRO A 149 19.38 0.83 -13.55
N ILE A 150 18.28 1.55 -13.44
CA ILE A 150 18.17 2.96 -13.86
C ILE A 150 18.69 3.93 -12.77
N GLY A 151 19.06 3.44 -11.61
CA GLY A 151 19.59 4.21 -10.47
C GLY A 151 19.46 3.43 -9.17
N GLU A 152 19.55 4.18 -8.07
CA GLU A 152 19.37 3.66 -6.71
C GLU A 152 18.36 4.53 -5.97
N ARG A 153 17.67 3.94 -4.98
CA ARG A 153 16.73 4.65 -4.11
C ARG A 153 16.91 4.22 -2.66
N GLU A 154 16.87 5.20 -1.76
CA GLU A 154 16.73 4.92 -0.33
C GLU A 154 15.28 4.65 0.00
N ASP A 155 15.06 3.68 0.85
CA ASP A 155 13.75 3.35 1.42
C ASP A 155 13.94 2.81 2.84
N PHE A 156 12.85 2.55 3.54
CA PHE A 156 12.90 2.02 4.88
C PHE A 156 11.86 0.91 5.07
N HIS A 157 12.14 0.04 6.02
CA HIS A 157 11.14 -0.91 6.52
C HIS A 157 11.27 -1.01 8.05
N PRO A 158 10.15 -1.09 8.80
CA PRO A 158 10.18 -1.10 10.27
C PRO A 158 11.11 -2.17 10.88
N MET A 159 11.32 -3.31 10.20
CA MET A 159 12.23 -4.38 10.65
C MET A 159 13.67 -4.20 10.17
N ALA A 160 13.87 -3.64 8.97
CA ALA A 160 15.21 -3.55 8.35
C ALA A 160 15.88 -2.20 8.60
N GLY A 161 15.13 -1.18 9.07
CA GLY A 161 15.59 0.18 9.09
C GLY A 161 15.70 0.79 7.68
N ARG A 162 16.56 1.76 7.49
CA ARG A 162 16.85 2.36 6.16
C ARG A 162 17.80 1.46 5.36
N TYR A 163 17.53 1.36 4.06
CA TYR A 163 18.36 0.62 3.11
C TYR A 163 18.34 1.30 1.75
N THR A 164 19.32 1.00 0.92
CA THR A 164 19.39 1.43 -0.48
C THR A 164 19.15 0.22 -1.37
N THR A 165 18.36 0.41 -2.43
CA THR A 165 18.07 -0.63 -3.41
C THR A 165 18.33 -0.11 -4.82
N PRO A 166 18.88 -0.93 -5.73
CA PRO A 166 18.84 -0.61 -7.15
C PRO A 166 17.41 -0.53 -7.63
N VAL A 167 17.11 0.35 -8.58
CA VAL A 167 15.78 0.52 -9.15
C VAL A 167 15.79 0.21 -10.63
N PHE A 168 14.73 -0.45 -11.09
CA PHE A 168 14.53 -0.93 -12.45
C PHE A 168 13.20 -0.41 -12.99
N GLU A 169 13.16 -0.09 -14.27
CA GLU A 169 11.92 0.18 -14.97
C GLU A 169 11.43 -1.11 -15.63
N LEU A 170 10.27 -1.61 -15.22
CA LEU A 170 9.71 -2.88 -15.70
C LEU A 170 8.31 -2.67 -16.27
N GLU A 171 7.96 -3.44 -17.30
CA GLU A 171 6.59 -3.54 -17.77
C GLU A 171 5.75 -4.39 -16.83
N ALA A 172 4.55 -3.91 -16.54
CA ALA A 172 3.57 -4.63 -15.75
C ALA A 172 2.22 -4.67 -16.48
N GLU A 173 1.46 -5.73 -16.25
CA GLU A 173 0.10 -5.87 -16.77
C GLU A 173 -0.85 -6.33 -15.66
N PHE A 174 -1.97 -5.60 -15.53
CA PHE A 174 -3.06 -6.00 -14.66
C PHE A 174 -4.40 -5.71 -15.33
N GLY A 175 -5.28 -6.72 -15.34
CA GLY A 175 -6.61 -6.56 -15.93
C GLY A 175 -6.62 -6.24 -17.42
N GLY A 176 -5.61 -6.67 -18.17
CA GLY A 176 -5.45 -6.38 -19.60
C GLY A 176 -4.91 -4.97 -19.93
N LYS A 177 -4.58 -4.17 -18.89
CA LYS A 177 -3.93 -2.87 -19.05
C LYS A 177 -2.45 -2.97 -18.70
N ARG A 178 -1.60 -2.53 -19.62
CA ARG A 178 -0.16 -2.42 -19.42
C ARG A 178 0.22 -1.05 -18.86
N PHE A 179 1.21 -1.03 -18.02
CA PHE A 179 1.84 0.17 -17.49
C PHE A 179 3.31 -0.11 -17.19
N THR A 180 4.10 0.94 -17.10
CA THR A 180 5.49 0.88 -16.68
C THR A 180 5.56 1.31 -15.22
N GLY A 181 6.29 0.56 -14.40
CA GLY A 181 6.52 0.87 -12.99
C GLY A 181 7.99 0.82 -12.63
N THR A 182 8.32 1.48 -11.52
CA THR A 182 9.64 1.45 -10.93
C THR A 182 9.67 0.41 -9.81
N TYR A 183 10.63 -0.52 -9.91
CA TYR A 183 10.74 -1.66 -9.01
C TYR A 183 12.11 -1.69 -8.35
N GLY A 184 12.15 -1.93 -7.05
CA GLY A 184 13.36 -2.23 -6.31
C GLY A 184 13.46 -3.71 -5.95
N ASN A 185 14.58 -4.08 -5.32
CA ASN A 185 14.74 -5.40 -4.69
C ASN A 185 14.68 -5.24 -3.17
N LEU A 186 13.87 -6.06 -2.53
CA LEU A 186 13.83 -6.10 -1.07
C LEU A 186 15.16 -6.62 -0.49
N PRO A 187 15.55 -6.16 0.72
CA PRO A 187 16.61 -6.80 1.47
C PRO A 187 16.36 -8.32 1.57
N THR A 188 17.42 -9.12 1.42
CA THR A 188 17.34 -10.58 1.24
C THR A 188 16.42 -11.27 2.24
N LEU A 189 16.53 -10.94 3.54
CA LEU A 189 15.70 -11.56 4.58
C LEU A 189 14.21 -11.23 4.41
N MET A 190 13.88 -10.01 3.97
CA MET A 190 12.49 -9.61 3.74
C MET A 190 11.92 -10.31 2.49
N GLY A 191 12.69 -10.33 1.39
CA GLY A 191 12.29 -11.06 0.17
C GLY A 191 12.06 -12.55 0.44
N MET A 192 12.95 -13.20 1.20
CA MET A 192 12.77 -14.59 1.62
C MET A 192 11.52 -14.77 2.49
N SER A 193 11.25 -13.87 3.40
CA SER A 193 10.06 -13.93 4.27
C SER A 193 8.77 -13.83 3.46
N LEU A 194 8.70 -12.90 2.49
CA LEU A 194 7.56 -12.78 1.58
C LEU A 194 7.36 -14.07 0.76
N LYS A 195 8.44 -14.61 0.21
CA LYS A 195 8.41 -15.82 -0.62
C LYS A 195 7.96 -17.05 0.16
N LEU A 196 8.43 -17.23 1.39
CA LEU A 196 7.95 -18.27 2.29
C LEU A 196 6.47 -18.11 2.63
N GLY A 197 5.97 -16.86 2.66
CA GLY A 197 4.56 -16.53 2.80
C GLY A 197 3.73 -16.72 1.54
N GLY A 198 4.33 -17.07 0.40
CA GLY A 198 3.64 -17.25 -0.89
C GLY A 198 3.44 -15.94 -1.68
N LEU A 199 4.24 -14.92 -1.39
CA LEU A 199 4.27 -13.64 -2.09
C LEU A 199 5.57 -13.49 -2.87
N ASP A 200 5.47 -12.95 -4.09
CA ASP A 200 6.62 -12.74 -4.98
C ASP A 200 7.16 -11.30 -4.92
N GLY A 201 6.39 -10.39 -4.32
CA GLY A 201 6.79 -8.99 -4.21
C GLY A 201 5.72 -8.11 -3.56
N VAL A 202 5.92 -6.81 -3.72
CA VAL A 202 5.04 -5.75 -3.21
C VAL A 202 4.71 -4.81 -4.36
N VAL A 203 3.43 -4.47 -4.54
CA VAL A 203 2.99 -3.45 -5.48
C VAL A 203 2.60 -2.18 -4.73
N GLY A 204 3.21 -1.06 -5.11
CA GLY A 204 3.09 0.22 -4.47
C GLY A 204 2.59 1.33 -5.40
N TYR A 205 3.20 2.51 -5.28
CA TYR A 205 2.77 3.77 -5.88
C TYR A 205 2.38 3.71 -7.36
N ASP A 206 3.18 3.07 -8.22
CA ASP A 206 2.95 3.11 -9.67
C ASP A 206 1.68 2.36 -10.09
N PHE A 207 1.27 1.33 -9.35
CA PHE A 207 -0.02 0.67 -9.55
C PHE A 207 -1.18 1.62 -9.27
N PHE A 208 -1.16 2.28 -8.11
CA PHE A 208 -2.21 3.21 -7.72
C PHE A 208 -2.27 4.46 -8.60
N LYS A 209 -1.13 4.89 -9.15
CA LYS A 209 -1.05 5.96 -10.14
C LYS A 209 -1.66 5.54 -11.49
N SER A 210 -1.54 4.27 -11.85
CA SER A 210 -1.99 3.74 -13.14
C SER A 210 -3.47 3.38 -13.17
N PHE A 211 -4.08 3.16 -12.00
CA PHE A 211 -5.46 2.71 -11.89
C PHE A 211 -6.24 3.51 -10.85
N LYS A 212 -7.46 3.88 -11.21
CA LYS A 212 -8.46 4.22 -10.20
C LYS A 212 -9.08 2.93 -9.70
N VAL A 213 -8.96 2.66 -8.40
CA VAL A 213 -9.35 1.38 -7.82
C VAL A 213 -10.26 1.56 -6.61
N MET A 214 -11.22 0.66 -6.48
CA MET A 214 -11.97 0.49 -5.23
C MET A 214 -11.65 -0.87 -4.64
N PHE A 215 -11.19 -0.88 -3.41
CA PHE A 215 -11.01 -2.09 -2.63
C PHE A 215 -12.21 -2.36 -1.72
N ASP A 216 -12.74 -3.56 -1.80
CA ASP A 216 -13.60 -4.18 -0.81
C ASP A 216 -12.80 -5.31 -0.13
N PHE A 217 -11.99 -4.92 0.84
CA PHE A 217 -11.09 -5.86 1.51
C PHE A 217 -11.83 -6.95 2.29
N ARG A 218 -13.04 -6.65 2.77
CA ARG A 218 -13.87 -7.61 3.52
C ARG A 218 -14.36 -8.73 2.61
N ASN A 219 -14.79 -8.37 1.41
CA ASN A 219 -15.30 -9.33 0.43
C ASN A 219 -14.21 -9.87 -0.52
N GLY A 220 -12.95 -9.46 -0.33
CA GLY A 220 -11.82 -9.90 -1.16
C GLY A 220 -11.94 -9.46 -2.61
N MET A 221 -12.39 -8.24 -2.86
CA MET A 221 -12.63 -7.71 -4.21
C MET A 221 -11.91 -6.40 -4.46
N LEU A 222 -11.41 -6.26 -5.67
CA LEU A 222 -10.89 -5.04 -6.27
C LEU A 222 -11.74 -4.69 -7.49
N VAL A 223 -12.16 -3.44 -7.62
CA VAL A 223 -12.84 -2.92 -8.80
C VAL A 223 -11.94 -1.88 -9.46
N ILE A 224 -11.74 -2.01 -10.77
CA ILE A 224 -11.06 -1.00 -11.60
C ILE A 224 -12.11 -0.27 -12.42
N GLY A 225 -12.13 1.07 -12.34
CA GLY A 225 -12.99 1.95 -13.13
C GLY A 225 -12.26 2.59 -14.32
#